data_1cd27b78fdb54f2a21c61bee08e6f345
#
_entry.id   1cd27b78fdb54f2a21c61bee08e6f345
#
_cell.length_a   1.000
_cell.length_b   1.000
_cell.length_c   1.000
_cell.angle_alpha   90.00
_cell.angle_beta   90.00
_cell.angle_gamma   90.00
#
_symmetry.space_group_name_H-M   'P 1'
#
loop_
_entity.id
_entity.type
_entity.pdbx_description
1 polymer ?
#
loop_
_entity_poly.entity_id
_entity_poly.type
_entity_poly.pdbx_seq_one_letter_code
_entity_poly.pdbx_strand_id
1 'polypeptide(L)'
;RAAIVSTFLLLGLYVLVAAAAISYAGPAFLAQNKADIFAPMGEAVLGPWLSKLLIVAILTSASAATQTTIIPAARTALSMAAAQALPASFGAIHPRFKTPGFSTLAMGAVSILWYVGLTAFSRNVLDDSILALGLPIAFYYGLTGFSCVIFYRRDLLKSLRNFILIGVLPALGALSMTFLFIKSCSTLAASGTDTIFGIGAPAVIGIGSLLLGVPFMLLSKLRSPEFFHSGEGGKQHG
;
A
#
# COMPACT_ATOMS: atom_id res chain seq x y z
N ARG A 1 -5.40 20.75 2.81
CA ARG A 1 -4.33 21.54 2.14
C ARG A 1 -2.96 20.89 2.32
N ALA A 2 -2.57 20.49 3.54
CA ALA A 2 -1.26 19.86 3.81
C ALA A 2 -1.02 18.59 2.97
N ALA A 3 -2.01 17.69 2.88
CA ALA A 3 -1.89 16.46 2.07
C ALA A 3 -1.65 16.75 0.59
N ILE A 4 -2.31 17.75 0.02
CA ILE A 4 -2.12 18.13 -1.39
C ILE A 4 -0.71 18.67 -1.60
N VAL A 5 -0.25 19.58 -0.75
CA VAL A 5 1.09 20.16 -0.83
C VAL A 5 2.16 19.08 -0.69
N SER A 6 2.03 18.20 0.30
CA SER A 6 3.00 17.10 0.50
C SER A 6 3.03 16.12 -0.68
N THR A 7 1.88 15.82 -1.31
CA THR A 7 1.84 14.96 -2.49
C THR A 7 2.58 15.58 -3.68
N PHE A 8 2.35 16.85 -3.98
CA PHE A 8 3.06 17.53 -5.07
C PHE A 8 4.55 17.67 -4.80
N LEU A 9 4.92 17.96 -3.54
CA LEU A 9 6.33 18.06 -3.13
C LEU A 9 7.04 16.71 -3.28
N LEU A 10 6.42 15.61 -2.82
CA LEU A 10 6.97 14.27 -2.96
C LEU A 10 7.09 13.87 -4.43
N LEU A 11 6.05 14.13 -5.24
CA LEU A 11 6.09 13.83 -6.67
C LEU A 11 7.23 14.58 -7.35
N GLY A 12 7.37 15.88 -7.07
CA GLY A 12 8.47 16.70 -7.60
C GLY A 12 9.84 16.17 -7.20
N LEU A 13 10.01 15.79 -5.92
CA LEU A 13 11.23 15.18 -5.42
C LEU A 13 11.57 13.86 -6.14
N TYR A 14 10.59 12.96 -6.30
CA TYR A 14 10.82 11.69 -6.99
C TYR A 14 11.21 11.89 -8.46
N VAL A 15 10.52 12.78 -9.16
CA VAL A 15 10.85 13.11 -10.57
C VAL A 15 12.25 13.69 -10.66
N LEU A 16 12.60 14.62 -9.78
CA LEU A 16 13.90 15.27 -9.77
C LEU A 16 15.03 14.28 -9.48
N VAL A 17 14.88 13.43 -8.46
CA VAL A 17 15.88 12.41 -8.10
C VAL A 17 16.02 11.39 -9.22
N ALA A 18 14.92 10.93 -9.80
CA ALA A 18 14.96 9.99 -10.93
C ALA A 18 15.64 10.59 -12.15
N ALA A 19 15.31 11.84 -12.50
CA ALA A 19 15.94 12.54 -13.62
C ALA A 19 17.45 12.75 -13.38
N ALA A 20 17.84 13.14 -12.17
CA ALA A 20 19.25 13.29 -11.80
C ALA A 20 20.02 11.98 -11.89
N ALA A 21 19.44 10.88 -11.37
CA ALA A 21 20.06 9.55 -11.42
C ALA A 21 20.24 9.07 -12.87
N ILE A 22 19.21 9.22 -13.72
CA ILE A 22 19.28 8.84 -15.13
C ILE A 22 20.32 9.69 -15.89
N SER A 23 20.34 11.00 -15.62
CA SER A 23 21.27 11.91 -16.28
C SER A 23 22.74 11.67 -15.89
N TYR A 24 22.98 11.29 -14.62
CA TYR A 24 24.33 11.07 -14.12
C TYR A 24 24.89 9.68 -14.50
N ALA A 25 24.13 8.62 -14.22
CA ALA A 25 24.60 7.26 -14.31
C ALA A 25 24.19 6.53 -15.61
N GLY A 26 23.15 7.02 -16.27
CA GLY A 26 22.57 6.42 -17.46
C GLY A 26 21.70 5.19 -17.18
N PRO A 27 20.82 4.84 -18.10
CA PRO A 27 19.84 3.76 -17.89
C PRO A 27 20.48 2.37 -17.79
N ALA A 28 21.60 2.14 -18.45
CA ALA A 28 22.32 0.85 -18.41
C ALA A 28 22.90 0.58 -17.01
N PHE A 29 23.53 1.58 -16.40
CA PHE A 29 24.06 1.47 -15.03
C PHE A 29 22.96 1.21 -14.01
N LEU A 30 21.83 1.93 -14.13
CA LEU A 30 20.67 1.77 -13.25
C LEU A 30 20.07 0.36 -13.37
N ALA A 31 19.99 -0.19 -14.58
CA ALA A 31 19.49 -1.54 -14.81
C ALA A 31 20.39 -2.62 -14.20
N GLN A 32 21.73 -2.43 -14.25
CA GLN A 32 22.69 -3.37 -13.66
C GLN A 32 22.68 -3.32 -12.12
N ASN A 33 22.46 -2.15 -11.52
CA ASN A 33 22.47 -1.93 -10.08
C ASN A 33 21.08 -1.75 -9.48
N LYS A 34 20.04 -2.34 -10.07
CA LYS A 34 18.64 -2.16 -9.67
C LYS A 34 18.35 -2.51 -8.20
N ALA A 35 19.11 -3.42 -7.62
CA ALA A 35 18.92 -3.84 -6.22
C ALA A 35 19.48 -2.83 -5.22
N ASP A 36 20.58 -2.15 -5.58
CA ASP A 36 21.19 -1.10 -4.75
C ASP A 36 21.88 -0.07 -5.66
N ILE A 37 21.15 0.98 -5.97
CA ILE A 37 21.64 2.09 -6.80
C ILE A 37 22.44 3.10 -5.95
N PHE A 38 22.04 3.26 -4.69
CA PHE A 38 22.56 4.33 -3.85
C PHE A 38 23.99 4.09 -3.36
N ALA A 39 24.40 2.84 -3.10
CA ALA A 39 25.75 2.56 -2.65
C ALA A 39 26.79 2.92 -3.73
N PRO A 40 26.72 2.38 -4.97
CA PRO A 40 27.70 2.70 -6.00
C PRO A 40 27.65 4.17 -6.48
N MET A 41 26.44 4.77 -6.55
CA MET A 41 26.31 6.20 -6.86
C MET A 41 26.85 7.08 -5.74
N GLY A 42 26.55 6.72 -4.49
CA GLY A 42 27.03 7.46 -3.32
C GLY A 42 28.55 7.48 -3.25
N GLU A 43 29.19 6.37 -3.51
CA GLU A 43 30.65 6.30 -3.54
C GLU A 43 31.25 7.12 -4.68
N ALA A 44 30.65 7.07 -5.87
CA ALA A 44 31.12 7.81 -7.03
C ALA A 44 30.97 9.34 -6.90
N VAL A 45 29.86 9.81 -6.26
CA VAL A 45 29.53 11.22 -6.14
C VAL A 45 30.09 11.86 -4.85
N LEU A 46 29.97 11.14 -3.74
CA LEU A 46 30.28 11.65 -2.40
C LEU A 46 31.66 11.18 -1.88
N GLY A 47 32.22 10.15 -2.53
CA GLY A 47 33.44 9.51 -2.08
C GLY A 47 33.22 8.52 -0.92
N PRO A 48 34.27 7.75 -0.53
CA PRO A 48 34.13 6.59 0.36
C PRO A 48 33.73 6.93 1.81
N TRP A 49 33.94 8.17 2.25
CA TRP A 49 33.56 8.59 3.60
C TRP A 49 32.10 9.05 3.70
N LEU A 50 31.64 9.93 2.81
CA LEU A 50 30.31 10.47 2.83
C LEU A 50 29.27 9.43 2.37
N SER A 51 29.65 8.45 1.53
CA SER A 51 28.77 7.33 1.15
C SER A 51 28.29 6.52 2.36
N LYS A 52 29.11 6.38 3.41
CA LYS A 52 28.70 5.74 4.67
C LYS A 52 27.59 6.48 5.39
N LEU A 53 27.63 7.83 5.37
CA LEU A 53 26.54 8.64 5.94
C LEU A 53 25.24 8.49 5.13
N LEU A 54 25.35 8.35 3.80
CA LEU A 54 24.19 8.07 2.95
C LEU A 54 23.55 6.73 3.32
N ILE A 55 24.33 5.67 3.56
CA ILE A 55 23.84 4.36 4.01
C ILE A 55 23.13 4.48 5.35
N VAL A 56 23.69 5.22 6.33
CA VAL A 56 23.03 5.46 7.62
C VAL A 56 21.71 6.23 7.43
N ALA A 57 21.67 7.21 6.54
CA ALA A 57 20.45 7.94 6.23
C ALA A 57 19.38 7.02 5.61
N ILE A 58 19.76 6.13 4.70
CA ILE A 58 18.87 5.13 4.10
C ILE A 58 18.29 4.19 5.17
N LEU A 59 19.14 3.66 6.05
CA LEU A 59 18.71 2.79 7.16
C LEU A 59 17.73 3.49 8.10
N THR A 60 18.03 4.74 8.45
CA THR A 60 17.14 5.57 9.28
C THR A 60 15.81 5.82 8.60
N SER A 61 15.84 6.14 7.30
CA SER A 61 14.64 6.33 6.48
C SER A 61 13.80 5.06 6.38
N ALA A 62 14.43 3.91 6.15
CA ALA A 62 13.74 2.61 6.12
C ALA A 62 13.07 2.28 7.46
N SER A 63 13.76 2.56 8.58
CA SER A 63 13.20 2.38 9.93
C SER A 63 11.98 3.30 10.17
N ALA A 64 12.07 4.56 9.74
CA ALA A 64 10.95 5.51 9.83
C ALA A 64 9.77 5.08 8.93
N ALA A 65 10.04 4.61 7.73
CA ALA A 65 9.01 4.10 6.81
C ALA A 65 8.27 2.88 7.41
N THR A 66 8.97 1.99 8.09
CA THR A 66 8.37 0.84 8.78
C THR A 66 7.39 1.32 9.86
N GLN A 67 7.77 2.29 10.68
CA GLN A 67 6.89 2.85 11.72
C GLN A 67 5.65 3.51 11.12
N THR A 68 5.81 4.29 10.05
CA THR A 68 4.69 4.97 9.38
C THR A 68 3.72 4.01 8.69
N THR A 69 4.14 2.78 8.44
CA THR A 69 3.29 1.72 7.86
C THR A 69 2.56 0.91 8.95
N ILE A 70 3.24 0.57 10.04
CA ILE A 70 2.67 -0.21 11.15
C ILE A 70 1.55 0.56 11.86
N ILE A 71 1.72 1.86 12.10
CA ILE A 71 0.75 2.68 12.83
C ILE A 71 -0.62 2.73 12.14
N PRO A 72 -0.75 3.06 10.85
CA PRO A 72 -2.04 3.02 10.16
C PRO A 72 -2.65 1.63 10.11
N ALA A 73 -1.85 0.58 9.87
CA ALA A 73 -2.33 -0.80 9.85
C ALA A 73 -2.96 -1.21 11.18
N ALA A 74 -2.29 -0.94 12.31
CA ALA A 74 -2.79 -1.22 13.64
C ALA A 74 -4.06 -0.39 13.98
N ARG A 75 -4.13 0.88 13.53
CA ARG A 75 -5.31 1.72 13.71
C ARG A 75 -6.49 1.29 12.85
N THR A 76 -6.24 0.79 11.64
CA THR A 76 -7.28 0.20 10.80
C THR A 76 -7.89 -1.02 11.48
N ALA A 77 -7.07 -1.92 12.01
CA ALA A 77 -7.54 -3.07 12.77
C ALA A 77 -8.34 -2.67 14.02
N LEU A 78 -7.90 -1.64 14.75
CA LEU A 78 -8.64 -1.04 15.86
C LEU A 78 -10.01 -0.51 15.43
N SER A 79 -10.05 0.24 14.32
CA SER A 79 -11.29 0.79 13.77
C SER A 79 -12.27 -0.30 13.33
N MET A 80 -11.77 -1.37 12.71
CA MET A 80 -12.56 -2.53 12.33
C MET A 80 -13.12 -3.27 13.56
N ALA A 81 -12.35 -3.37 14.64
CA ALA A 81 -12.83 -3.95 15.90
C ALA A 81 -13.87 -3.07 16.58
N ALA A 82 -13.72 -1.75 16.55
CA ALA A 82 -14.73 -0.80 17.03
C ALA A 82 -16.05 -0.91 16.25
N ALA A 83 -15.98 -1.20 14.95
CA ALA A 83 -17.13 -1.48 14.10
C ALA A 83 -17.62 -2.94 14.19
N GLN A 84 -17.09 -3.76 15.11
CA GLN A 84 -17.43 -5.16 15.30
C GLN A 84 -17.11 -6.08 14.10
N ALA A 85 -16.31 -5.60 13.15
CA ALA A 85 -15.83 -6.39 12.01
C ALA A 85 -14.67 -7.34 12.37
N LEU A 86 -13.95 -7.06 13.47
CA LEU A 86 -12.89 -7.88 14.05
C LEU A 86 -13.17 -8.21 15.51
N PRO A 87 -12.55 -9.25 16.09
CA PRO A 87 -12.67 -9.58 17.50
C PRO A 87 -12.32 -8.41 18.41
N ALA A 88 -13.00 -8.28 19.55
CA ALA A 88 -12.83 -7.18 20.52
C ALA A 88 -11.38 -7.01 21.00
N SER A 89 -10.57 -8.07 20.99
CA SER A 89 -9.15 -8.02 21.34
C SER A 89 -8.35 -7.00 20.51
N PHE A 90 -8.72 -6.82 19.22
CA PHE A 90 -8.09 -5.83 18.35
C PHE A 90 -8.48 -4.39 18.71
N GLY A 91 -9.59 -4.22 19.44
CA GLY A 91 -10.06 -2.94 19.96
C GLY A 91 -9.43 -2.52 21.29
N ALA A 92 -8.65 -3.40 21.93
CA ALA A 92 -8.05 -3.13 23.22
C ALA A 92 -6.95 -2.06 23.14
N ILE A 93 -7.13 -0.97 23.90
CA ILE A 93 -6.15 0.11 24.03
C ILE A 93 -5.35 -0.08 25.30
N HIS A 94 -4.02 -0.08 25.21
CA HIS A 94 -3.14 -0.24 26.35
C HIS A 94 -3.30 0.93 27.34
N PRO A 95 -3.59 0.70 28.63
CA PRO A 95 -3.95 1.76 29.58
C PRO A 95 -2.83 2.80 29.79
N ARG A 96 -1.57 2.38 29.77
CA ARG A 96 -0.41 3.25 29.97
C ARG A 96 0.01 3.97 28.68
N PHE A 97 0.15 3.23 27.57
CA PHE A 97 0.71 3.78 26.32
C PHE A 97 -0.35 4.38 25.39
N LYS A 98 -1.64 4.18 25.68
CA LYS A 98 -2.76 4.66 24.88
C LYS A 98 -2.68 4.24 23.39
N THR A 99 -2.11 3.08 23.15
CA THR A 99 -1.89 2.49 21.81
C THR A 99 -2.63 1.15 21.69
N PRO A 100 -3.03 0.73 20.48
CA PRO A 100 -3.64 -0.57 20.25
C PRO A 100 -2.57 -1.68 20.24
N GLY A 101 -2.03 -2.02 21.42
CA GLY A 101 -0.89 -2.92 21.58
C GLY A 101 -1.13 -4.29 20.96
N PHE A 102 -2.29 -4.90 21.20
CA PHE A 102 -2.63 -6.20 20.62
C PHE A 102 -2.67 -6.15 19.09
N SER A 103 -3.34 -5.13 18.51
CA SER A 103 -3.40 -4.95 17.07
C SER A 103 -2.01 -4.78 16.45
N THR A 104 -1.14 -4.00 17.09
CA THR A 104 0.24 -3.77 16.61
C THR A 104 1.04 -5.07 16.60
N LEU A 105 1.01 -5.84 17.70
CA LEU A 105 1.71 -7.13 17.81
C LEU A 105 1.16 -8.17 16.83
N ALA A 106 -0.17 -8.27 16.70
CA ALA A 106 -0.81 -9.19 15.79
C ALA A 106 -0.46 -8.89 14.33
N MET A 107 -0.51 -7.61 13.92
CA MET A 107 -0.12 -7.20 12.57
C MET A 107 1.36 -7.45 12.30
N GLY A 108 2.24 -7.20 13.29
CA GLY A 108 3.65 -7.52 13.18
C GLY A 108 3.90 -9.03 13.02
N ALA A 109 3.24 -9.86 13.82
CA ALA A 109 3.36 -11.31 13.72
C ALA A 109 2.87 -11.83 12.37
N VAL A 110 1.71 -11.36 11.90
CA VAL A 110 1.18 -11.71 10.57
C VAL A 110 2.14 -11.30 9.46
N SER A 111 2.74 -10.12 9.55
CA SER A 111 3.72 -9.64 8.57
C SER A 111 4.97 -10.52 8.51
N ILE A 112 5.50 -10.92 9.67
CA ILE A 112 6.65 -11.84 9.75
C ILE A 112 6.30 -13.21 9.18
N LEU A 113 5.17 -13.78 9.58
CA LEU A 113 4.71 -15.09 9.08
C LEU A 113 4.48 -15.06 7.57
N TRP A 114 3.90 -13.95 7.06
CA TRP A 114 3.71 -13.74 5.63
C TRP A 114 5.03 -13.72 4.89
N TYR A 115 5.98 -12.90 5.34
CA TYR A 115 7.29 -12.79 4.71
C TYR A 115 8.07 -14.12 4.74
N VAL A 116 8.12 -14.78 5.89
CA VAL A 116 8.76 -16.09 6.03
C VAL A 116 8.07 -17.15 5.15
N GLY A 117 6.74 -17.14 5.11
CA GLY A 117 5.98 -18.04 4.23
C GLY A 117 6.31 -17.83 2.74
N LEU A 118 6.44 -16.59 2.31
CA LEU A 118 6.80 -16.28 0.93
C LEU A 118 8.21 -16.74 0.54
N THR A 119 9.16 -16.82 1.49
CA THR A 119 10.50 -17.34 1.21
C THR A 119 10.52 -18.79 0.76
N ALA A 120 9.45 -19.55 1.05
CA ALA A 120 9.29 -20.92 0.56
C ALA A 120 8.87 -21.00 -0.92
N PHE A 121 8.30 -19.92 -1.46
CA PHE A 121 7.73 -19.90 -2.81
C PHE A 121 8.53 -19.07 -3.82
N SER A 122 9.31 -18.10 -3.36
CA SER A 122 10.12 -17.23 -4.21
C SER A 122 11.55 -17.13 -3.67
N ARG A 123 12.52 -17.15 -4.58
CA ARG A 123 13.95 -16.91 -4.25
C ARG A 123 14.25 -15.41 -4.13
N ASN A 124 13.49 -14.58 -4.86
CA ASN A 124 13.62 -13.13 -4.88
C ASN A 124 12.46 -12.46 -4.11
N VAL A 125 12.15 -12.97 -2.91
CA VAL A 125 10.98 -12.58 -2.10
C VAL A 125 10.84 -11.07 -1.93
N LEU A 126 11.94 -10.35 -1.74
CA LEU A 126 11.91 -8.91 -1.53
C LEU A 126 11.44 -8.18 -2.79
N ASP A 127 12.07 -8.46 -3.93
CA ASP A 127 11.72 -7.82 -5.21
C ASP A 127 10.31 -8.18 -5.64
N ASP A 128 9.95 -9.45 -5.54
CA ASP A 128 8.60 -9.94 -5.89
C ASP A 128 7.53 -9.33 -4.99
N SER A 129 7.80 -9.17 -3.69
CA SER A 129 6.88 -8.54 -2.74
C SER A 129 6.71 -7.06 -3.02
N ILE A 130 7.79 -6.33 -3.34
CA ILE A 130 7.71 -4.91 -3.70
C ILE A 130 6.88 -4.72 -4.97
N LEU A 131 7.11 -5.53 -5.99
CA LEU A 131 6.33 -5.49 -7.23
C LEU A 131 4.87 -5.87 -7.00
N ALA A 132 4.63 -6.88 -6.16
CA ALA A 132 3.29 -7.35 -5.82
C ALA A 132 2.45 -6.30 -5.08
N LEU A 133 3.09 -5.44 -4.23
CA LEU A 133 2.39 -4.40 -3.45
C LEU A 133 1.60 -3.42 -4.34
N GLY A 134 2.05 -3.17 -5.55
CA GLY A 134 1.35 -2.29 -6.49
C GLY A 134 -0.07 -2.76 -6.82
N LEU A 135 -0.32 -4.07 -6.85
CA LEU A 135 -1.62 -4.64 -7.18
C LEU A 135 -2.70 -4.33 -6.14
N PRO A 136 -2.57 -4.71 -4.84
CA PRO A 136 -3.57 -4.38 -3.84
C PRO A 136 -3.72 -2.87 -3.63
N ILE A 137 -2.64 -2.08 -3.78
CA ILE A 137 -2.70 -0.63 -3.68
C ILE A 137 -3.56 -0.05 -4.80
N ALA A 138 -3.33 -0.41 -6.05
CA ALA A 138 -4.13 0.06 -7.17
C ALA A 138 -5.60 -0.37 -7.04
N PHE A 139 -5.84 -1.59 -6.55
CA PHE A 139 -7.19 -2.12 -6.32
C PHE A 139 -7.96 -1.28 -5.28
N TYR A 140 -7.39 -1.09 -4.07
CA TYR A 140 -8.16 -0.41 -3.02
C TYR A 140 -8.30 1.10 -3.27
N TYR A 141 -7.32 1.75 -3.91
CA TYR A 141 -7.49 3.15 -4.32
C TYR A 141 -8.52 3.31 -5.44
N GLY A 142 -8.54 2.41 -6.42
CA GLY A 142 -9.58 2.37 -7.44
C GLY A 142 -10.97 2.22 -6.83
N LEU A 143 -11.12 1.24 -5.93
CA LEU A 143 -12.38 0.99 -5.21
C LEU A 143 -12.81 2.20 -4.36
N THR A 144 -11.87 2.83 -3.65
CA THR A 144 -12.15 4.02 -2.84
C THR A 144 -12.62 5.19 -3.70
N GLY A 145 -12.00 5.41 -4.86
CA GLY A 145 -12.41 6.46 -5.79
C GLY A 145 -13.82 6.25 -6.33
N PHE A 146 -14.17 5.03 -6.75
CA PHE A 146 -15.55 4.71 -7.16
C PHE A 146 -16.54 4.85 -6.01
N SER A 147 -16.18 4.38 -4.82
CA SER A 147 -17.03 4.51 -3.63
C SER A 147 -17.31 5.98 -3.28
N CYS A 148 -16.31 6.85 -3.43
CA CYS A 148 -16.47 8.28 -3.23
C CYS A 148 -17.54 8.86 -4.17
N VAL A 149 -17.45 8.58 -5.47
CA VAL A 149 -18.41 9.07 -6.47
C VAL A 149 -19.82 8.56 -6.19
N ILE A 150 -19.97 7.27 -5.86
CA ILE A 150 -21.26 6.65 -5.58
C ILE A 150 -21.89 7.22 -4.30
N PHE A 151 -21.09 7.38 -3.24
CA PHE A 151 -21.54 7.88 -1.95
C PHE A 151 -22.05 9.32 -2.03
N TYR A 152 -21.31 10.20 -2.70
CA TYR A 152 -21.64 11.60 -2.85
C TYR A 152 -22.48 11.93 -4.09
N ARG A 153 -23.05 10.93 -4.78
CA ARG A 153 -23.82 11.14 -6.04
C ARG A 153 -24.92 12.19 -5.94
N ARG A 154 -25.54 12.36 -4.77
CA ARG A 154 -26.60 13.36 -4.55
C ARG A 154 -26.06 14.78 -4.41
N ASP A 155 -24.79 14.95 -4.08
CA ASP A 155 -24.13 16.24 -3.92
C ASP A 155 -23.39 16.70 -5.17
N LEU A 156 -23.20 15.82 -6.15
CA LEU A 156 -22.48 16.10 -7.40
C LEU A 156 -23.12 17.25 -8.19
N LEU A 157 -24.44 17.25 -8.28
CA LEU A 157 -25.20 18.20 -9.10
C LEU A 157 -25.53 19.53 -8.38
N LYS A 158 -25.15 19.68 -7.10
CA LYS A 158 -25.42 20.88 -6.34
C LYS A 158 -24.54 22.07 -6.73
N SER A 159 -23.34 21.82 -7.27
CA SER A 159 -22.40 22.86 -7.65
C SER A 159 -21.40 22.31 -8.67
N LEU A 160 -20.97 23.14 -9.64
CA LEU A 160 -19.90 22.81 -10.59
C LEU A 160 -18.60 22.40 -9.87
N ARG A 161 -18.29 23.08 -8.76
CA ARG A 161 -17.13 22.74 -7.92
C ARG A 161 -17.25 21.33 -7.35
N ASN A 162 -18.42 20.94 -6.85
CA ASN A 162 -18.67 19.61 -6.32
C ASN A 162 -18.59 18.56 -7.43
N PHE A 163 -19.15 18.85 -8.59
CA PHE A 163 -19.07 17.97 -9.75
C PHE A 163 -17.62 17.66 -10.14
N ILE A 164 -16.74 18.65 -10.18
CA ILE A 164 -15.33 18.46 -10.53
C ILE A 164 -14.57 17.75 -9.39
N LEU A 165 -14.65 18.25 -8.13
CA LEU A 165 -13.81 17.79 -7.03
C LEU A 165 -14.26 16.46 -6.44
N ILE A 166 -15.56 16.16 -6.45
CA ILE A 166 -16.10 14.95 -5.84
C ILE A 166 -16.49 13.91 -6.91
N GLY A 167 -16.80 14.37 -8.13
CA GLY A 167 -17.19 13.50 -9.25
C GLY A 167 -16.03 13.18 -10.17
N VAL A 168 -15.62 14.17 -10.96
CA VAL A 168 -14.68 13.97 -12.08
C VAL A 168 -13.29 13.53 -11.60
N LEU A 169 -12.70 14.22 -10.63
CA LEU A 169 -11.35 13.90 -10.17
C LEU A 169 -11.25 12.52 -9.52
N PRO A 170 -12.14 12.12 -8.58
CA PRO A 170 -12.12 10.76 -8.04
C PRO A 170 -12.43 9.69 -9.09
N ALA A 171 -13.33 9.97 -10.04
CA ALA A 171 -13.64 9.03 -11.12
C ALA A 171 -12.44 8.79 -12.03
N LEU A 172 -11.75 9.86 -12.46
CA LEU A 172 -10.53 9.75 -13.26
C LEU A 172 -9.42 9.01 -12.51
N GLY A 173 -9.24 9.31 -11.22
CA GLY A 173 -8.32 8.59 -10.36
C GLY A 173 -8.65 7.10 -10.26
N ALA A 174 -9.92 6.76 -10.05
CA ALA A 174 -10.39 5.39 -9.97
C ALA A 174 -10.19 4.63 -11.29
N LEU A 175 -10.52 5.24 -12.42
CA LEU A 175 -10.29 4.66 -13.75
C LEU A 175 -8.80 4.44 -14.04
N SER A 176 -7.96 5.42 -13.71
CA SER A 176 -6.50 5.30 -13.85
C SER A 176 -5.95 4.15 -13.00
N MET A 177 -6.38 4.03 -11.74
CA MET A 177 -5.96 2.94 -10.85
C MET A 177 -6.45 1.57 -11.33
N THR A 178 -7.68 1.51 -11.85
CA THR A 178 -8.22 0.28 -12.43
C THR A 178 -7.45 -0.13 -13.70
N PHE A 179 -7.13 0.82 -14.56
CA PHE A 179 -6.29 0.57 -15.74
C PHE A 179 -4.90 0.07 -15.35
N LEU A 180 -4.26 0.74 -14.37
CA LEU A 180 -2.96 0.30 -13.85
C LEU A 180 -3.03 -1.08 -13.23
N PHE A 181 -4.08 -1.40 -12.48
CA PHE A 181 -4.29 -2.72 -11.90
C PHE A 181 -4.36 -3.80 -12.98
N ILE A 182 -5.20 -3.63 -14.00
CA ILE A 182 -5.35 -4.60 -15.10
C ILE A 182 -4.03 -4.75 -15.87
N LYS A 183 -3.37 -3.63 -16.18
CA LYS A 183 -2.10 -3.64 -16.91
C LYS A 183 -0.99 -4.30 -16.08
N SER A 184 -0.92 -4.01 -14.79
CA SER A 184 0.05 -4.65 -13.88
C SER A 184 -0.20 -6.14 -13.74
N CYS A 185 -1.45 -6.58 -13.62
CA CYS A 185 -1.77 -8.02 -13.61
C CYS A 185 -1.23 -8.72 -14.85
N SER A 186 -1.46 -8.17 -16.05
CA SER A 186 -1.00 -8.78 -17.30
C SER A 186 0.54 -8.76 -17.41
N THR A 187 1.17 -7.65 -17.04
CA THR A 187 2.63 -7.50 -17.13
C THR A 187 3.35 -8.39 -16.13
N LEU A 188 2.92 -8.37 -14.86
CA LEU A 188 3.54 -9.17 -13.80
C LEU A 188 3.28 -10.67 -13.95
N ALA A 189 2.17 -11.07 -14.57
CA ALA A 189 1.91 -12.46 -14.89
C ALA A 189 2.83 -12.98 -16.00
N ALA A 190 3.20 -12.12 -16.96
CA ALA A 190 4.09 -12.47 -18.06
C ALA A 190 5.59 -12.30 -17.73
N SER A 191 5.92 -11.43 -16.75
CA SER A 191 7.29 -11.10 -16.37
C SER A 191 7.63 -11.74 -15.03
N GLY A 192 8.61 -12.61 -15.00
CA GLY A 192 9.15 -13.12 -13.73
C GLY A 192 10.34 -14.01 -14.00
N THR A 193 11.44 -13.71 -13.31
CA THR A 193 12.57 -14.65 -13.16
C THR A 193 12.12 -15.88 -12.37
N ASP A 194 11.20 -15.68 -11.41
CA ASP A 194 10.59 -16.75 -10.63
C ASP A 194 9.10 -16.88 -11.03
N THR A 195 8.68 -18.11 -11.32
CA THR A 195 7.29 -18.42 -11.66
C THR A 195 6.69 -19.39 -10.64
N ILE A 196 5.46 -19.10 -10.21
CA ILE A 196 4.66 -19.97 -9.36
C ILE A 196 3.51 -20.48 -10.23
N PHE A 197 3.43 -21.80 -10.44
CA PHE A 197 2.45 -22.43 -11.35
C PHE A 197 2.47 -21.89 -12.80
N GLY A 198 3.64 -21.46 -13.29
CA GLY A 198 3.77 -20.90 -14.64
C GLY A 198 3.34 -19.42 -14.79
N ILE A 199 3.01 -18.75 -13.68
CA ILE A 199 2.65 -17.33 -13.62
C ILE A 199 3.74 -16.61 -12.84
N GLY A 200 4.08 -15.39 -13.22
CA GLY A 200 5.08 -14.59 -12.49
C GLY A 200 4.76 -14.47 -11.00
N ALA A 201 5.75 -14.72 -10.14
CA ALA A 201 5.59 -14.74 -8.68
C ALA A 201 4.95 -13.44 -8.12
N PRO A 202 5.30 -12.23 -8.57
CA PRO A 202 4.67 -11.00 -8.09
C PRO A 202 3.15 -10.95 -8.33
N ALA A 203 2.68 -11.46 -9.48
CA ALA A 203 1.25 -11.50 -9.76
C ALA A 203 0.51 -12.48 -8.83
N VAL A 204 1.08 -13.66 -8.61
CA VAL A 204 0.52 -14.67 -7.70
C VAL A 204 0.47 -14.15 -6.27
N ILE A 205 1.52 -13.49 -5.79
CA ILE A 205 1.59 -12.90 -4.45
C ILE A 205 0.56 -11.78 -4.31
N GLY A 206 0.49 -10.85 -5.27
CA GLY A 206 -0.40 -9.70 -5.23
C GLY A 206 -1.88 -10.08 -5.32
N ILE A 207 -2.25 -10.91 -6.29
CA ILE A 207 -3.63 -11.39 -6.45
C ILE A 207 -3.99 -12.35 -5.31
N GLY A 208 -3.07 -13.23 -4.92
CA GLY A 208 -3.27 -14.17 -3.81
C GLY A 208 -3.56 -13.43 -2.50
N SER A 209 -2.85 -12.34 -2.20
CA SER A 209 -3.10 -11.52 -1.01
C SER A 209 -4.50 -10.90 -1.00
N LEU A 210 -5.00 -10.44 -2.16
CA LEU A 210 -6.37 -9.94 -2.31
C LEU A 210 -7.41 -11.05 -2.12
N LEU A 211 -7.17 -12.21 -2.73
CA LEU A 211 -8.09 -13.35 -2.63
C LEU A 211 -8.15 -13.90 -1.21
N LEU A 212 -7.04 -13.87 -0.44
CA LEU A 212 -7.04 -14.24 0.98
C LEU A 212 -7.96 -13.34 1.82
N GLY A 213 -8.23 -12.12 1.42
CA GLY A 213 -9.21 -11.26 2.06
C GLY A 213 -10.63 -11.80 2.02
N VAL A 214 -10.99 -12.56 0.99
CA VAL A 214 -12.36 -13.08 0.81
C VAL A 214 -12.75 -14.08 1.91
N PRO A 215 -11.99 -15.15 2.21
CA PRO A 215 -12.32 -16.03 3.33
C PRO A 215 -12.36 -15.31 4.68
N PHE A 216 -11.49 -14.33 4.92
CA PHE A 216 -11.57 -13.52 6.13
C PHE A 216 -12.86 -12.69 6.20
N MET A 217 -13.29 -12.11 5.09
CA MET A 217 -14.57 -11.41 4.98
C MET A 217 -15.76 -12.35 5.25
N LEU A 218 -15.74 -13.55 4.67
CA LEU A 218 -16.81 -14.55 4.89
C LEU A 218 -16.85 -15.01 6.34
N LEU A 219 -15.71 -15.28 6.96
CA LEU A 219 -15.60 -15.61 8.38
C LEU A 219 -16.11 -14.47 9.27
N SER A 220 -15.78 -13.23 8.96
CA SER A 220 -16.28 -12.06 9.67
C SER A 220 -17.80 -11.96 9.54
N LYS A 221 -18.36 -12.19 8.34
CA LYS A 221 -19.81 -12.20 8.12
C LYS A 221 -20.54 -13.25 8.95
N LEU A 222 -19.94 -14.42 9.13
CA LEU A 222 -20.51 -15.48 9.96
C LEU A 222 -20.43 -15.18 11.45
N ARG A 223 -19.38 -14.47 11.91
CA ARG A 223 -19.17 -14.14 13.33
C ARG A 223 -19.86 -12.85 13.77
N SER A 224 -20.04 -11.90 12.88
CA SER A 224 -20.57 -10.56 13.15
C SER A 224 -21.57 -10.16 12.06
N PRO A 225 -22.72 -10.84 11.95
CA PRO A 225 -23.73 -10.54 10.93
C PRO A 225 -24.29 -9.12 11.06
N GLU A 226 -24.36 -8.57 12.27
CA GLU A 226 -24.87 -7.22 12.54
C GLU A 226 -24.08 -6.12 11.81
N PHE A 227 -22.78 -6.27 11.66
CA PHE A 227 -21.95 -5.33 10.89
C PHE A 227 -22.38 -5.23 9.43
N PHE A 228 -22.74 -6.35 8.82
CA PHE A 228 -23.13 -6.40 7.41
C PHE A 228 -24.60 -5.96 7.18
N HIS A 229 -25.46 -6.11 8.19
CA HIS A 229 -26.85 -5.65 8.15
C HIS A 229 -27.00 -4.15 8.50
N SER A 230 -26.12 -3.59 9.32
CA SER A 230 -26.16 -2.15 9.66
C SER A 230 -25.83 -1.24 8.48
N GLY A 231 -25.23 -1.75 7.40
CA GLY A 231 -25.05 -1.03 6.14
C GLY A 231 -26.34 -0.66 5.40
N GLU A 232 -27.44 -1.35 5.68
CA GLU A 232 -28.78 -1.03 5.13
C GLU A 232 -29.54 0.03 5.96
N GLY A 233 -29.08 0.27 7.20
CA GLY A 233 -29.74 1.14 8.18
C GLY A 233 -29.11 2.51 8.42
N GLY A 234 -28.30 3.07 7.53
CA GLY A 234 -27.60 4.37 7.66
C GLY A 234 -28.54 5.60 7.84
N LYS A 235 -29.51 5.51 8.75
CA LYS A 235 -30.43 6.59 9.15
C LYS A 235 -30.55 6.73 10.66
N GLN A 236 -29.51 6.54 11.42
CA GLN A 236 -29.54 6.93 12.84
C GLN A 236 -28.16 7.41 13.25
N HIS A 237 -27.92 8.69 13.15
CA HIS A 237 -27.20 9.65 13.97
C HIS A 237 -26.91 10.88 13.11
N GLY A 238 -27.95 11.71 12.91
CA GLY A 238 -27.83 13.11 12.57
C GLY A 238 -27.83 13.93 13.84
#